data_172160e523328857b0bb5e2a9b274dd9
#
_entry.id   172160e523328857b0bb5e2a9b274dd9
#
_cell.length_a   1.000
_cell.length_b   1.000
_cell.length_c   1.000
_cell.angle_alpha   90.00
_cell.angle_beta   90.00
_cell.angle_gamma   90.00
#
_symmetry.space_group_name_H-M   'P 1'
#
loop_
_entity.id
_entity.type
_entity.pdbx_description
1 polymer ?
#
loop_
_entity_poly.entity_id
_entity_poly.type
_entity_poly.pdbx_seq_one_letter_code
_entity_poly.pdbx_strand_id
1 'polypeptide(L)'
;ELEEGVEGLIHVTEMSWTKRINKPQEVLRIGEEVEAVILGIQKEEKKISLGMKQLEPNPWEEAAINYRPGSRVQGKVRNLTSYGAFVELEEGIDGMVHVTDMSWTRKINHPGEVMNKGDQVDAIVLDVDTSQQRISLGLKQLTDDPWAEIEHHFKIGDIVEGKVAKVASYGAFVELPNDIDGLVHISQVSEDRVEKIGEVINAGDSVKARVIKIDK
;
A
#
# COMPACT_ATOMS: atom_id res chain seq x y z
N GLU A 1 9.06 1.14 41.05
CA GLU A 1 8.59 0.95 42.43
C GLU A 1 7.46 1.94 42.66
N LEU A 2 6.31 1.48 43.15
CA LEU A 2 5.14 2.31 43.43
C LEU A 2 5.13 2.77 44.90
N GLU A 3 5.42 1.84 45.78
CA GLU A 3 5.59 2.03 47.22
C GLU A 3 6.73 1.11 47.66
N GLU A 4 7.27 1.34 48.84
CA GLU A 4 8.38 0.54 49.39
C GLU A 4 8.04 -0.96 49.39
N GLY A 5 8.75 -1.72 48.52
CA GLY A 5 8.53 -3.16 48.37
C GLY A 5 7.39 -3.56 47.41
N VAL A 6 6.76 -2.62 46.71
CA VAL A 6 5.73 -2.87 45.72
C VAL A 6 6.19 -2.42 44.37
N GLU A 7 6.47 -3.39 43.46
CA GLU A 7 6.94 -3.13 42.11
C GLU A 7 5.81 -3.31 41.09
N GLY A 8 5.76 -2.42 40.10
CA GLY A 8 4.91 -2.53 38.94
C GLY A 8 5.76 -2.73 37.66
N LEU A 9 5.22 -3.46 36.68
CA LEU A 9 5.85 -3.67 35.40
C LEU A 9 5.11 -2.90 34.31
N ILE A 10 5.85 -2.07 33.56
CA ILE A 10 5.37 -1.47 32.31
C ILE A 10 5.98 -2.28 31.16
N HIS A 11 5.14 -2.98 30.41
CA HIS A 11 5.59 -3.67 29.21
C HIS A 11 5.92 -2.65 28.10
N VAL A 12 6.89 -2.95 27.23
CA VAL A 12 7.30 -2.04 26.14
C VAL A 12 6.16 -1.62 25.22
N THR A 13 5.16 -2.48 25.03
CA THR A 13 3.95 -2.21 24.24
C THR A 13 2.99 -1.23 24.93
N GLU A 14 3.16 -0.99 26.22
CA GLU A 14 2.34 -0.10 27.03
C GLU A 14 3.01 1.26 27.30
N MET A 15 4.16 1.52 26.65
CA MET A 15 4.92 2.76 26.83
C MET A 15 4.57 3.85 25.83
N SER A 16 4.12 3.50 24.61
CA SER A 16 3.78 4.49 23.57
C SER A 16 2.71 3.95 22.62
N TRP A 17 1.83 4.84 22.15
CA TRP A 17 0.87 4.58 21.08
C TRP A 17 1.52 4.64 19.69
N THR A 18 2.49 5.54 19.52
CA THR A 18 2.99 5.96 18.21
C THR A 18 4.37 5.40 17.87
N LYS A 19 5.17 5.05 18.90
CA LYS A 19 6.54 4.57 18.72
C LYS A 19 6.66 3.11 19.11
N ARG A 20 7.24 2.30 18.23
CA ARG A 20 7.64 0.94 18.56
C ARG A 20 8.90 1.00 19.44
N ILE A 21 8.72 0.75 20.71
CA ILE A 21 9.79 0.72 21.69
C ILE A 21 10.33 -0.70 21.79
N ASN A 22 11.62 -0.86 21.52
CA ASN A 22 12.28 -2.17 21.61
C ASN A 22 12.94 -2.37 22.98
N LYS A 23 13.39 -1.28 23.59
CA LYS A 23 14.04 -1.30 24.90
C LYS A 23 13.48 -0.17 25.77
N PRO A 24 13.12 -0.44 27.04
CA PRO A 24 12.61 0.59 27.95
C PRO A 24 13.52 1.81 28.10
N GLN A 25 14.83 1.61 27.96
CA GLN A 25 15.84 2.68 28.09
C GLN A 25 15.79 3.74 26.98
N GLU A 26 15.00 3.49 25.90
CA GLU A 26 14.77 4.47 24.84
C GLU A 26 13.85 5.60 25.31
N VAL A 27 13.03 5.32 26.31
CA VAL A 27 11.98 6.24 26.84
C VAL A 27 12.21 6.58 28.28
N LEU A 28 12.70 5.65 29.10
CA LEU A 28 12.81 5.76 30.54
C LEU A 28 14.25 5.60 31.04
N ARG A 29 14.60 6.34 32.07
CA ARG A 29 15.90 6.22 32.75
C ARG A 29 15.72 5.70 34.16
N ILE A 30 16.69 4.96 34.65
CA ILE A 30 16.72 4.47 36.05
C ILE A 30 16.74 5.67 37.01
N GLY A 31 15.82 5.70 37.94
CA GLY A 31 15.67 6.79 38.93
C GLY A 31 14.76 7.94 38.47
N GLU A 32 14.14 7.83 37.29
CA GLU A 32 13.18 8.79 36.77
C GLU A 32 11.80 8.50 37.36
N GLU A 33 11.11 9.55 37.83
CA GLU A 33 9.73 9.44 38.26
C GLU A 33 8.81 9.47 37.02
N VAL A 34 7.90 8.50 36.94
CA VAL A 34 6.98 8.35 35.83
C VAL A 34 5.56 8.17 36.32
N GLU A 35 4.61 8.75 35.62
CA GLU A 35 3.20 8.49 35.84
C GLU A 35 2.77 7.28 35.02
N ALA A 36 1.95 6.42 35.60
CA ALA A 36 1.41 5.25 34.91
C ALA A 36 0.03 4.89 35.44
N VAL A 37 -0.76 4.27 34.59
CA VAL A 37 -2.10 3.76 34.93
C VAL A 37 -1.97 2.28 35.27
N ILE A 38 -2.66 1.85 36.36
CA ILE A 38 -2.73 0.44 36.74
C ILE A 38 -3.68 -0.28 35.78
N LEU A 39 -3.15 -1.22 35.00
CA LEU A 39 -3.91 -2.02 34.06
C LEU A 39 -4.47 -3.30 34.68
N GLY A 40 -3.75 -3.87 35.62
CA GLY A 40 -4.17 -5.08 36.31
C GLY A 40 -3.32 -5.42 37.53
N ILE A 41 -3.92 -6.12 38.48
CA ILE A 41 -3.24 -6.58 39.70
C ILE A 41 -3.41 -8.11 39.80
N GLN A 42 -2.30 -8.82 39.75
CA GLN A 42 -2.25 -10.27 39.95
C GLN A 42 -1.71 -10.58 41.35
N LYS A 43 -2.63 -10.75 42.30
CA LYS A 43 -2.28 -10.94 43.70
C LYS A 43 -1.49 -12.21 43.97
N GLU A 44 -1.79 -13.28 43.26
CA GLU A 44 -1.11 -14.57 43.37
C GLU A 44 0.35 -14.52 42.93
N GLU A 45 0.61 -13.76 41.87
CA GLU A 45 1.94 -13.58 41.29
C GLU A 45 2.68 -12.34 41.84
N LYS A 46 2.02 -11.57 42.71
CA LYS A 46 2.54 -10.31 43.25
C LYS A 46 3.03 -9.34 42.18
N LYS A 47 2.27 -9.27 41.06
CA LYS A 47 2.59 -8.40 39.91
C LYS A 47 1.50 -7.36 39.71
N ILE A 48 1.94 -6.13 39.42
CA ILE A 48 1.08 -5.03 39.01
C ILE A 48 1.49 -4.66 37.58
N SER A 49 0.53 -4.75 36.68
CA SER A 49 0.72 -4.31 35.30
C SER A 49 0.36 -2.85 35.17
N LEU A 50 1.28 -2.07 34.62
CA LEU A 50 1.16 -0.64 34.42
C LEU A 50 1.23 -0.28 32.94
N GLY A 51 0.61 0.85 32.59
CA GLY A 51 0.71 1.43 31.24
C GLY A 51 0.91 2.93 31.32
N MET A 52 1.73 3.47 30.45
CA MET A 52 1.97 4.91 30.32
C MET A 52 1.16 5.50 29.17
N LYS A 53 1.02 4.77 28.07
CA LYS A 53 0.31 5.24 26.87
C LYS A 53 -1.14 5.63 27.16
N GLN A 54 -1.77 5.05 28.18
CA GLN A 54 -3.15 5.35 28.56
C GLN A 54 -3.32 6.73 29.23
N LEU A 55 -2.23 7.39 29.60
CA LEU A 55 -2.25 8.78 30.09
C LEU A 55 -2.51 9.78 28.96
N GLU A 56 -2.17 9.40 27.73
CA GLU A 56 -2.42 10.18 26.52
C GLU A 56 -3.65 9.64 25.79
N PRO A 57 -4.43 10.50 25.12
CA PRO A 57 -5.53 10.04 24.28
C PRO A 57 -4.97 9.14 23.17
N ASN A 58 -5.71 8.09 22.85
CA ASN A 58 -5.31 7.17 21.79
C ASN A 58 -5.45 7.85 20.41
N PRO A 59 -4.34 8.17 19.71
CA PRO A 59 -4.41 8.87 18.44
C PRO A 59 -5.13 8.05 17.35
N TRP A 60 -5.24 6.73 17.52
CA TRP A 60 -5.95 5.86 16.58
C TRP A 60 -7.47 5.97 16.68
N GLU A 61 -8.01 6.40 17.82
CA GLU A 61 -9.45 6.70 17.95
C GLU A 61 -9.80 7.98 17.17
N GLU A 62 -8.94 8.99 17.25
CA GLU A 62 -9.09 10.22 16.47
C GLU A 62 -8.82 9.95 14.98
N ALA A 63 -7.86 9.10 14.66
CA ALA A 63 -7.57 8.70 13.29
C ALA A 63 -8.79 8.05 12.61
N ALA A 64 -9.56 7.21 13.31
CA ALA A 64 -10.78 6.62 12.76
C ALA A 64 -11.86 7.65 12.44
N ILE A 65 -11.87 8.77 13.14
CA ILE A 65 -12.80 9.88 12.88
C ILE A 65 -12.32 10.75 11.73
N ASN A 66 -11.02 11.05 11.68
CA ASN A 66 -10.39 11.95 10.72
C ASN A 66 -10.18 11.27 9.36
N TYR A 67 -9.77 10.00 9.36
CA TYR A 67 -9.47 9.23 8.15
C TYR A 67 -10.60 8.25 7.82
N ARG A 68 -11.70 8.77 7.27
CA ARG A 68 -12.82 7.92 6.87
C ARG A 68 -12.52 7.25 5.52
N PRO A 69 -13.01 6.02 5.28
CA PRO A 69 -12.95 5.40 3.96
C PRO A 69 -13.49 6.34 2.88
N GLY A 70 -12.74 6.50 1.78
CA GLY A 70 -13.03 7.43 0.70
C GLY A 70 -12.44 8.84 0.86
N SER A 71 -11.87 9.18 2.02
CA SER A 71 -11.21 10.47 2.22
C SER A 71 -9.86 10.52 1.49
N ARG A 72 -9.59 11.67 0.85
CA ARG A 72 -8.28 11.94 0.28
C ARG A 72 -7.34 12.44 1.36
N VAL A 73 -6.17 11.86 1.41
CA VAL A 73 -5.11 12.17 2.38
C VAL A 73 -3.79 12.37 1.67
N GLN A 74 -2.92 13.17 2.28
CA GLN A 74 -1.56 13.36 1.80
C GLN A 74 -0.60 12.91 2.89
N GLY A 75 0.42 12.17 2.49
CA GLY A 75 1.43 11.67 3.42
C GLY A 75 2.80 11.57 2.77
N LYS A 76 3.79 11.26 3.59
CA LYS A 76 5.18 11.12 3.18
C LYS A 76 5.58 9.65 3.18
N VAL A 77 6.14 9.16 2.09
CA VAL A 77 6.65 7.79 1.99
C VAL A 77 7.79 7.58 2.97
N ARG A 78 7.57 6.76 3.99
CA ARG A 78 8.52 6.47 5.05
C ARG A 78 9.40 5.26 4.75
N ASN A 79 8.77 4.22 4.22
CA ASN A 79 9.46 2.99 3.88
C ASN A 79 8.78 2.25 2.72
N LEU A 80 9.59 1.49 1.97
CA LEU A 80 9.14 0.66 0.86
C LEU A 80 9.47 -0.80 1.16
N THR A 81 8.50 -1.68 0.95
CA THR A 81 8.64 -3.13 1.09
C THR A 81 8.25 -3.82 -0.22
N SER A 82 8.50 -5.11 -0.35
CA SER A 82 8.13 -5.86 -1.56
C SER A 82 6.62 -5.92 -1.84
N TYR A 83 5.80 -5.71 -0.83
CA TYR A 83 4.33 -5.80 -0.94
C TYR A 83 3.60 -4.45 -0.87
N GLY A 84 4.29 -3.38 -0.49
CA GLY A 84 3.66 -2.08 -0.38
C GLY A 84 4.57 -0.98 0.15
N ALA A 85 4.03 0.23 0.17
CA ALA A 85 4.66 1.43 0.68
C ALA A 85 4.00 1.87 1.99
N PHE A 86 4.80 2.21 2.98
CA PHE A 86 4.35 2.84 4.22
C PHE A 86 4.42 4.35 4.07
N VAL A 87 3.28 4.99 4.29
CA VAL A 87 3.09 6.43 4.15
C VAL A 87 2.70 7.00 5.50
N GLU A 88 3.53 7.87 6.03
CA GLU A 88 3.25 8.59 7.27
C GLU A 88 2.26 9.71 6.98
N LEU A 89 1.08 9.65 7.59
CA LEU A 89 0.03 10.66 7.49
C LEU A 89 0.21 11.74 8.55
N GLU A 90 0.41 11.31 9.79
CA GLU A 90 0.72 12.14 10.95
C GLU A 90 1.76 11.43 11.81
N GLU A 91 2.37 12.14 12.76
CA GLU A 91 3.37 11.54 13.64
C GLU A 91 2.80 10.32 14.38
N GLY A 92 3.32 9.14 14.02
CA GLY A 92 2.91 7.86 14.60
C GLY A 92 1.68 7.21 13.96
N ILE A 93 1.10 7.80 12.93
CA ILE A 93 0.01 7.21 12.15
C ILE A 93 0.52 6.92 10.75
N ASP A 94 0.79 5.65 10.49
CA ASP A 94 1.25 5.16 9.21
C ASP A 94 0.10 4.49 8.44
N GLY A 95 -0.07 4.89 7.19
CA GLY A 95 -0.89 4.19 6.23
C GLY A 95 -0.05 3.26 5.35
N MET A 96 -0.66 2.23 4.80
CA MET A 96 -0.02 1.32 3.85
C MET A 96 -0.74 1.33 2.51
N VAL A 97 0.01 1.54 1.45
CA VAL A 97 -0.45 1.34 0.06
C VAL A 97 0.08 0.00 -0.43
N HIS A 98 -0.81 -0.95 -0.67
CA HIS A 98 -0.44 -2.24 -1.25
C HIS A 98 -0.10 -2.08 -2.75
N VAL A 99 0.81 -2.91 -3.29
CA VAL A 99 1.22 -2.85 -4.71
C VAL A 99 0.04 -2.97 -5.68
N THR A 100 -1.01 -3.72 -5.32
CA THR A 100 -2.24 -3.86 -6.11
C THR A 100 -3.11 -2.61 -6.14
N ASP A 101 -2.89 -1.68 -5.22
CA ASP A 101 -3.65 -0.44 -5.08
C ASP A 101 -2.88 0.79 -5.59
N MET A 102 -1.76 0.56 -6.27
CA MET A 102 -0.92 1.61 -6.84
C MET A 102 -1.28 1.97 -8.27
N SER A 103 -1.77 1.03 -9.06
CA SER A 103 -2.13 1.26 -10.47
C SER A 103 -3.31 0.40 -10.90
N TRP A 104 -4.15 0.96 -11.79
CA TRP A 104 -5.24 0.24 -12.46
C TRP A 104 -4.73 -0.58 -13.65
N THR A 105 -3.74 -0.05 -14.36
CA THR A 105 -3.35 -0.52 -15.69
C THR A 105 -2.05 -1.30 -15.69
N ARG A 106 -1.17 -1.03 -14.73
CA ARG A 106 0.17 -1.64 -14.68
C ARG A 106 0.30 -2.54 -13.46
N LYS A 107 0.83 -3.75 -13.67
CA LYS A 107 1.22 -4.62 -12.56
C LYS A 107 2.50 -4.08 -11.92
N ILE A 108 2.35 -3.53 -10.73
CA ILE A 108 3.48 -3.05 -9.93
C ILE A 108 4.03 -4.24 -9.13
N ASN A 109 5.31 -4.54 -9.34
CA ASN A 109 5.99 -5.63 -8.61
C ASN A 109 6.67 -5.11 -7.34
N HIS A 110 7.09 -3.84 -7.36
CA HIS A 110 7.71 -3.19 -6.22
C HIS A 110 7.33 -1.71 -6.17
N PRO A 111 6.99 -1.16 -4.99
CA PRO A 111 6.57 0.24 -4.86
C PRO A 111 7.59 1.25 -5.39
N GLY A 112 8.87 0.91 -5.36
CA GLY A 112 9.96 1.73 -5.91
C GLY A 112 9.88 2.02 -7.41
N GLU A 113 8.97 1.35 -8.14
CA GLU A 113 8.68 1.65 -9.55
C GLU A 113 7.81 2.91 -9.70
N VAL A 114 7.07 3.27 -8.66
CA VAL A 114 6.08 4.37 -8.69
C VAL A 114 6.48 5.52 -7.77
N MET A 115 7.12 5.24 -6.65
CA MET A 115 7.45 6.22 -5.63
C MET A 115 8.79 5.92 -4.95
N ASN A 116 9.40 6.94 -4.36
CA ASN A 116 10.63 6.84 -3.61
C ASN A 116 10.41 7.16 -2.13
N LYS A 117 11.32 6.68 -1.28
CA LYS A 117 11.33 7.05 0.13
C LYS A 117 11.54 8.55 0.27
N GLY A 118 10.64 9.21 1.00
CA GLY A 118 10.65 10.64 1.23
C GLY A 118 9.74 11.45 0.32
N ASP A 119 9.15 10.82 -0.71
CA ASP A 119 8.19 11.48 -1.59
C ASP A 119 6.90 11.81 -0.84
N GLN A 120 6.29 12.94 -1.18
CA GLN A 120 4.91 13.23 -0.78
C GLN A 120 3.96 12.61 -1.79
N VAL A 121 2.98 11.87 -1.29
CA VAL A 121 1.98 11.19 -2.10
C VAL A 121 0.57 11.50 -1.60
N ASP A 122 -0.33 11.71 -2.54
CA ASP A 122 -1.76 11.74 -2.26
C ASP A 122 -2.30 10.32 -2.34
N ALA A 123 -3.20 9.97 -1.47
CA ALA A 123 -3.85 8.66 -1.44
C ALA A 123 -5.30 8.77 -0.98
N ILE A 124 -6.08 7.74 -1.23
CA ILE A 124 -7.44 7.61 -0.70
C ILE A 124 -7.42 6.56 0.40
N VAL A 125 -8.08 6.85 1.51
CA VAL A 125 -8.28 5.90 2.60
C VAL A 125 -9.25 4.83 2.13
N LEU A 126 -8.83 3.57 2.15
CA LEU A 126 -9.66 2.42 1.81
C LEU A 126 -10.34 1.83 3.05
N ASP A 127 -9.57 1.70 4.13
CA ASP A 127 -10.04 1.13 5.39
C ASP A 127 -9.16 1.59 6.56
N VAL A 128 -9.73 1.62 7.78
CA VAL A 128 -9.04 1.99 9.01
C VAL A 128 -9.28 0.91 10.07
N ASP A 129 -8.23 0.19 10.41
CA ASP A 129 -8.25 -0.80 11.48
C ASP A 129 -7.54 -0.23 12.73
N THR A 130 -8.33 0.25 13.67
CA THR A 130 -7.84 0.82 14.93
C THR A 130 -7.23 -0.25 15.83
N SER A 131 -7.70 -1.50 15.74
CA SER A 131 -7.24 -2.62 16.55
C SER A 131 -5.84 -3.08 16.16
N GLN A 132 -5.55 -3.07 14.86
CA GLN A 132 -4.24 -3.40 14.31
C GLN A 132 -3.35 -2.17 14.07
N GLN A 133 -3.88 -0.98 14.36
CA GLN A 133 -3.19 0.29 14.12
C GLN A 133 -2.71 0.41 12.67
N ARG A 134 -3.64 0.24 11.72
CA ARG A 134 -3.38 0.25 10.29
C ARG A 134 -4.40 1.07 9.53
N ILE A 135 -3.93 1.85 8.58
CA ILE A 135 -4.76 2.53 7.59
C ILE A 135 -4.38 1.97 6.22
N SER A 136 -5.35 1.40 5.52
CA SER A 136 -5.18 0.95 4.13
C SER A 136 -5.42 2.12 3.20
N LEU A 137 -4.45 2.38 2.33
CA LEU A 137 -4.45 3.47 1.37
C LEU A 137 -4.44 2.94 -0.05
N GLY A 138 -5.03 3.68 -0.99
CA GLY A 138 -4.98 3.41 -2.40
C GLY A 138 -4.59 4.65 -3.21
N LEU A 139 -3.76 4.47 -4.22
CA LEU A 139 -3.38 5.51 -5.18
C LEU A 139 -4.24 5.46 -6.43
N LYS A 140 -4.54 4.26 -6.91
CA LYS A 140 -5.31 4.04 -8.13
C LYS A 140 -6.70 4.68 -8.05
N GLN A 141 -7.30 4.74 -6.85
CA GLN A 141 -8.61 5.34 -6.62
C GLN A 141 -8.62 6.87 -6.72
N LEU A 142 -7.45 7.53 -6.82
CA LEU A 142 -7.34 8.96 -7.11
C LEU A 142 -7.74 9.31 -8.54
N THR A 143 -7.64 8.35 -9.45
CA THR A 143 -8.03 8.46 -10.84
C THR A 143 -9.20 7.53 -11.11
N ASP A 144 -10.03 7.89 -12.07
CA ASP A 144 -11.10 7.02 -12.53
C ASP A 144 -10.51 5.71 -13.07
N ASP A 145 -11.22 4.61 -12.85
CA ASP A 145 -10.81 3.32 -13.37
C ASP A 145 -10.95 3.31 -14.90
N PRO A 146 -9.84 3.29 -15.66
CA PRO A 146 -9.92 3.30 -17.11
C PRO A 146 -10.59 2.03 -17.66
N TRP A 147 -10.63 0.93 -16.89
CA TRP A 147 -11.32 -0.29 -17.27
C TRP A 147 -12.84 -0.20 -17.11
N ALA A 148 -13.35 0.71 -16.28
CA ALA A 148 -14.80 0.96 -16.16
C ALA A 148 -15.37 1.53 -17.46
N GLU A 149 -14.60 2.36 -18.15
CA GLU A 149 -14.99 3.04 -19.38
C GLU A 149 -14.38 2.41 -20.66
N ILE A 150 -13.64 1.29 -20.53
CA ILE A 150 -12.94 0.68 -21.65
C ILE A 150 -13.84 0.37 -22.83
N GLU A 151 -15.09 -0.05 -22.59
CA GLU A 151 -16.06 -0.36 -23.64
C GLU A 151 -16.56 0.88 -24.38
N HIS A 152 -16.38 2.08 -23.82
CA HIS A 152 -16.66 3.35 -24.48
C HIS A 152 -15.52 3.75 -25.42
N HIS A 153 -14.28 3.38 -25.06
CA HIS A 153 -13.08 3.73 -25.83
C HIS A 153 -12.72 2.68 -26.88
N PHE A 154 -12.96 1.41 -26.60
CA PHE A 154 -12.61 0.29 -27.46
C PHE A 154 -13.78 -0.67 -27.62
N LYS A 155 -14.16 -0.94 -28.87
CA LYS A 155 -15.19 -1.93 -29.22
C LYS A 155 -14.54 -3.12 -29.91
N ILE A 156 -15.13 -4.29 -29.72
CA ILE A 156 -14.73 -5.48 -30.46
C ILE A 156 -14.89 -5.20 -31.97
N GLY A 157 -13.81 -5.38 -32.74
CA GLY A 157 -13.74 -5.07 -34.15
C GLY A 157 -13.01 -3.78 -34.50
N ASP A 158 -12.79 -2.89 -33.53
CA ASP A 158 -12.05 -1.65 -33.76
C ASP A 158 -10.57 -1.93 -34.09
N ILE A 159 -10.01 -1.08 -34.94
CA ILE A 159 -8.58 -1.09 -35.26
C ILE A 159 -7.90 -0.07 -34.34
N VAL A 160 -6.97 -0.54 -33.55
CA VAL A 160 -6.19 0.26 -32.61
C VAL A 160 -4.71 0.27 -33.02
N GLU A 161 -4.05 1.38 -32.79
CA GLU A 161 -2.62 1.54 -33.00
C GLU A 161 -1.93 1.69 -31.67
N GLY A 162 -0.89 0.94 -31.44
CA GLY A 162 -0.13 0.97 -30.22
C GLY A 162 1.34 0.61 -30.45
N LYS A 163 2.14 0.82 -29.40
CA LYS A 163 3.57 0.52 -29.42
C LYS A 163 3.84 -0.78 -28.67
N VAL A 164 4.65 -1.65 -29.23
CA VAL A 164 5.04 -2.90 -28.58
C VAL A 164 5.92 -2.59 -27.37
N ALA A 165 5.40 -2.83 -26.18
CA ALA A 165 6.12 -2.63 -24.92
C ALA A 165 7.02 -3.83 -24.60
N LYS A 166 6.52 -5.05 -24.83
CA LYS A 166 7.23 -6.29 -24.49
C LYS A 166 6.82 -7.43 -25.41
N VAL A 167 7.79 -8.29 -25.73
CA VAL A 167 7.57 -9.52 -26.49
C VAL A 167 7.76 -10.72 -25.56
N ALA A 168 6.79 -11.62 -25.53
CA ALA A 168 6.82 -12.89 -24.81
C ALA A 168 6.71 -14.07 -25.82
N SER A 169 6.99 -15.28 -25.38
CA SER A 169 6.93 -16.48 -26.23
C SER A 169 5.54 -16.75 -26.82
N TYR A 170 4.48 -16.31 -26.15
CA TYR A 170 3.07 -16.54 -26.51
C TYR A 170 2.38 -15.34 -27.14
N GLY A 171 3.00 -14.16 -27.10
CA GLY A 171 2.38 -12.94 -27.61
C GLY A 171 3.22 -11.69 -27.41
N ALA A 172 2.76 -10.58 -27.97
CA ALA A 172 3.32 -9.25 -27.77
C ALA A 172 2.37 -8.38 -26.98
N PHE A 173 2.89 -7.68 -25.99
CA PHE A 173 2.16 -6.66 -25.24
C PHE A 173 2.31 -5.34 -25.98
N VAL A 174 1.17 -4.73 -26.29
CA VAL A 174 1.06 -3.47 -27.02
C VAL A 174 0.44 -2.44 -26.11
N GLU A 175 1.17 -1.39 -25.85
CA GLU A 175 0.69 -0.23 -25.10
C GLU A 175 -0.27 0.58 -25.97
N LEU A 176 -1.52 0.64 -25.55
CA LEU A 176 -2.60 1.38 -26.19
C LEU A 176 -2.79 2.74 -25.51
N PRO A 177 -3.56 3.68 -26.10
CA PRO A 177 -3.95 4.91 -25.41
C PRO A 177 -4.59 4.65 -24.06
N ASN A 178 -4.44 5.58 -23.11
CA ASN A 178 -4.92 5.50 -21.74
C ASN A 178 -4.20 4.46 -20.86
N ASP A 179 -2.92 4.20 -21.13
CA ASP A 179 -2.07 3.26 -20.38
C ASP A 179 -2.67 1.84 -20.25
N ILE A 180 -3.38 1.40 -21.25
CA ILE A 180 -3.97 0.06 -21.33
C ILE A 180 -3.09 -0.83 -22.17
N ASP A 181 -2.76 -2.01 -21.63
CA ASP A 181 -1.98 -3.01 -22.34
C ASP A 181 -2.89 -3.98 -23.11
N GLY A 182 -2.72 -4.06 -24.42
CA GLY A 182 -3.31 -5.08 -25.27
C GLY A 182 -2.35 -6.26 -25.45
N LEU A 183 -2.89 -7.48 -25.52
CA LEU A 183 -2.12 -8.68 -25.86
C LEU A 183 -2.44 -9.12 -27.29
N VAL A 184 -1.43 -9.13 -28.15
CA VAL A 184 -1.49 -9.77 -29.46
C VAL A 184 -0.91 -11.17 -29.32
N HIS A 185 -1.78 -12.19 -29.31
CA HIS A 185 -1.35 -13.57 -29.24
C HIS A 185 -0.61 -13.99 -30.50
N ILE A 186 0.39 -14.89 -30.39
CA ILE A 186 1.23 -15.35 -31.52
C ILE A 186 0.41 -15.88 -32.68
N SER A 187 -0.73 -16.51 -32.44
CA SER A 187 -1.64 -17.02 -33.46
C SER A 187 -2.41 -15.94 -34.25
N GLN A 188 -2.33 -14.68 -33.81
CA GLN A 188 -3.04 -13.53 -34.39
C GLN A 188 -2.07 -12.52 -35.05
N VAL A 189 -0.79 -12.83 -35.08
CA VAL A 189 0.26 -11.94 -35.63
C VAL A 189 0.33 -12.05 -37.15
N SER A 190 0.14 -13.24 -37.69
CA SER A 190 0.23 -13.53 -39.15
C SER A 190 -0.73 -14.65 -39.54
N GLU A 191 -1.12 -14.69 -40.82
CA GLU A 191 -1.84 -15.82 -41.41
C GLU A 191 -0.97 -17.08 -41.46
N ASP A 192 0.35 -16.90 -41.58
CA ASP A 192 1.33 -17.99 -41.57
C ASP A 192 1.69 -18.35 -40.11
N ARG A 193 2.04 -19.61 -39.88
CA ARG A 193 2.46 -20.09 -38.58
C ARG A 193 3.80 -19.47 -38.16
N VAL A 194 3.75 -18.59 -37.14
CA VAL A 194 4.94 -17.96 -36.56
C VAL A 194 5.43 -18.82 -35.39
N GLU A 195 6.71 -19.22 -35.44
CA GLU A 195 7.30 -20.01 -34.36
C GLU A 195 7.82 -19.13 -33.21
N LYS A 196 8.33 -17.94 -33.58
CA LYS A 196 8.84 -16.95 -32.62
C LYS A 196 8.33 -15.58 -32.97
N ILE A 197 7.63 -14.96 -32.04
CA ILE A 197 7.01 -13.64 -32.25
C ILE A 197 8.04 -12.54 -32.55
N GLY A 198 9.23 -12.63 -31.95
CA GLY A 198 10.33 -11.69 -32.18
C GLY A 198 10.94 -11.71 -33.63
N GLU A 199 10.50 -12.65 -34.49
CA GLU A 199 10.85 -12.63 -35.91
C GLU A 199 9.97 -11.69 -36.72
N VAL A 200 8.78 -11.36 -36.18
CA VAL A 200 7.77 -10.53 -36.86
C VAL A 200 7.58 -9.19 -36.16
N ILE A 201 7.61 -9.18 -34.83
CA ILE A 201 7.34 -8.00 -34.03
C ILE A 201 8.42 -7.85 -32.94
N ASN A 202 9.00 -6.65 -32.85
CA ASN A 202 10.02 -6.32 -31.87
C ASN A 202 9.50 -5.28 -30.87
N ALA A 203 10.10 -5.26 -29.69
CA ALA A 203 9.81 -4.22 -28.69
C ALA A 203 10.18 -2.84 -29.26
N GLY A 204 9.25 -1.89 -29.15
CA GLY A 204 9.39 -0.55 -29.70
C GLY A 204 8.71 -0.33 -31.05
N ASP A 205 8.27 -1.39 -31.73
CA ASP A 205 7.56 -1.27 -32.99
C ASP A 205 6.15 -0.71 -32.80
N SER A 206 5.67 0.11 -33.74
CA SER A 206 4.26 0.52 -33.81
C SER A 206 3.48 -0.51 -34.60
N VAL A 207 2.42 -1.03 -34.00
CA VAL A 207 1.57 -2.05 -34.62
C VAL A 207 0.11 -1.61 -34.64
N LYS A 208 -0.59 -2.03 -35.70
CA LYS A 208 -2.05 -1.91 -35.80
C LYS A 208 -2.67 -3.27 -35.50
N ALA A 209 -3.58 -3.32 -34.56
CA ALA A 209 -4.25 -4.54 -34.20
C ALA A 209 -5.77 -4.34 -34.16
N ARG A 210 -6.50 -5.42 -34.36
CA ARG A 210 -7.96 -5.41 -34.19
C ARG A 210 -8.32 -5.94 -32.81
N VAL A 211 -9.19 -5.23 -32.12
CA VAL A 211 -9.74 -5.68 -30.85
C VAL A 211 -10.64 -6.88 -31.08
N ILE A 212 -10.24 -8.05 -30.60
CA ILE A 212 -10.99 -9.30 -30.74
C ILE A 212 -11.73 -9.71 -29.47
N LYS A 213 -11.21 -9.31 -28.32
CA LYS A 213 -11.76 -9.60 -26.99
C LYS A 213 -11.33 -8.54 -26.00
N ILE A 214 -12.20 -8.22 -25.06
CA ILE A 214 -11.91 -7.36 -23.91
C ILE A 214 -12.17 -8.20 -22.66
N ASP A 215 -11.11 -8.44 -21.88
CA ASP A 215 -11.16 -9.12 -20.60
C ASP A 215 -10.95 -8.07 -19.50
N LYS A 216 -11.90 -7.96 -18.56
CA LYS A 216 -11.87 -7.04 -17.41
C LYS A 216 -11.23 -7.67 -16.18
#